data_b1cfdd43e48533ae6ac460d55ceae3f1
#
_entry.id   b1cfdd43e48533ae6ac460d55ceae3f1
#
_cell.length_a   1.000
_cell.length_b   1.000
_cell.length_c   1.000
_cell.angle_alpha   90.00
_cell.angle_beta   90.00
_cell.angle_gamma   90.00
#
_symmetry.space_group_name_H-M   'P 1'
#
loop_
_entity.id
_entity.type
_entity.pdbx_description
1 polymer ?
#
loop_
_entity_poly.entity_id
_entity_poly.type
_entity_poly.pdbx_seq_one_letter_code
_entity_poly.pdbx_strand_id
1 'polypeptide(L)'
;AAERAWEATLCTGCGTFSEGETLEHCDCESGPREQTVWLSDSTREQGTTRQCIVCAKRESPDPVRRFVAGADAPVSVIATDLYQELPPSRKQNEGMNGGGRKLLAFSDSRQEAAFFAPYLDRTYNRAVQRRLIYQALNGFEGRSPLSEDLSRRVRLLAEETRFLDPERDNSAEARTWVMQEILAMDRRQSLEGTGMARISLLLPPDLALPPAVAKLGFDLSEYQLLLDVLFSITRGQGAVEPLQDVDLKDEAFSPRNRSFGVR
;
A
#
# COMPACT_ATOMS: atom_id res chain seq x y z
N ALA A 1 -0.76 -14.99 -24.76
CA ALA A 1 -0.88 -15.12 -23.29
C ALA A 1 -2.29 -15.60 -22.90
N ALA A 2 -3.33 -15.24 -23.66
CA ALA A 2 -4.72 -15.64 -23.39
C ALA A 2 -5.01 -17.15 -23.55
N GLU A 3 -4.18 -17.87 -24.27
CA GLU A 3 -4.38 -19.30 -24.57
C GLU A 3 -4.07 -20.25 -23.40
N ARG A 4 -3.60 -19.74 -22.27
CA ARG A 4 -3.20 -20.55 -21.10
C ARG A 4 -3.96 -20.21 -19.82
N ALA A 5 -5.02 -19.43 -19.91
CA ALA A 5 -5.86 -19.09 -18.77
C ALA A 5 -7.30 -19.48 -19.09
N TRP A 6 -7.97 -20.14 -18.14
CA TRP A 6 -9.37 -20.50 -18.23
C TRP A 6 -10.13 -20.00 -17.00
N GLU A 7 -11.42 -19.85 -17.18
CA GLU A 7 -12.32 -19.34 -16.17
C GLU A 7 -12.75 -20.45 -15.21
N ALA A 8 -12.88 -20.11 -13.95
CA ALA A 8 -13.35 -20.99 -12.90
C ALA A 8 -14.14 -20.20 -11.86
N THR A 9 -14.95 -20.88 -11.09
CA THR A 9 -15.78 -20.26 -10.04
C THR A 9 -15.32 -20.70 -8.65
N LEU A 10 -15.12 -19.72 -7.77
CA LEU A 10 -14.73 -19.89 -6.37
C LEU A 10 -15.83 -19.41 -5.45
N CYS A 11 -16.22 -20.20 -4.46
CA CYS A 11 -17.02 -19.69 -3.36
C CYS A 11 -16.15 -18.98 -2.32
N THR A 12 -16.36 -17.68 -2.14
CA THR A 12 -15.59 -16.88 -1.15
C THR A 12 -15.98 -17.17 0.29
N GLY A 13 -17.07 -17.91 0.53
CA GLY A 13 -17.51 -18.30 1.87
C GLY A 13 -16.84 -19.56 2.40
N CYS A 14 -16.87 -20.64 1.61
CA CYS A 14 -16.32 -21.95 2.03
C CYS A 14 -15.03 -22.35 1.30
N GLY A 15 -14.63 -21.62 0.24
CA GLY A 15 -13.45 -21.95 -0.56
C GLY A 15 -13.69 -23.06 -1.58
N THR A 16 -14.92 -23.55 -1.75
CA THR A 16 -15.25 -24.53 -2.80
C THR A 16 -14.96 -23.95 -4.18
N PHE A 17 -14.36 -24.75 -5.03
CA PHE A 17 -13.87 -24.37 -6.32
C PHE A 17 -14.41 -25.32 -7.41
N SER A 18 -14.78 -24.78 -8.56
CA SER A 18 -15.24 -25.54 -9.73
C SER A 18 -14.60 -24.97 -11.01
N GLU A 19 -14.13 -25.85 -11.89
CA GLU A 19 -13.75 -25.46 -13.26
C GLU A 19 -15.04 -25.32 -14.08
N GLY A 20 -15.52 -24.10 -14.27
CA GLY A 20 -16.75 -23.78 -14.98
C GLY A 20 -17.51 -22.61 -14.35
N GLU A 21 -18.68 -22.32 -14.92
CA GLU A 21 -19.48 -21.15 -14.54
C GLU A 21 -20.29 -21.36 -13.23
N THR A 22 -20.43 -22.59 -12.75
CA THR A 22 -21.28 -22.89 -11.59
C THR A 22 -20.59 -23.75 -10.55
N LEU A 23 -20.88 -23.49 -9.27
CA LEU A 23 -20.44 -24.31 -8.15
C LEU A 23 -21.43 -25.46 -7.92
N GLU A 24 -21.05 -26.69 -8.29
CA GLU A 24 -21.91 -27.87 -8.13
C GLU A 24 -22.10 -28.31 -6.66
N HIS A 25 -21.11 -27.99 -5.79
CA HIS A 25 -21.15 -28.36 -4.37
C HIS A 25 -20.62 -27.21 -3.52
N CYS A 26 -21.51 -26.53 -2.81
CA CYS A 26 -21.15 -25.48 -1.87
C CYS A 26 -21.87 -25.72 -0.54
N ASP A 27 -21.11 -25.85 0.54
CA ASP A 27 -21.63 -26.12 1.89
C ASP A 27 -22.06 -24.86 2.67
N CYS A 28 -22.19 -23.72 2.00
CA CYS A 28 -22.61 -22.47 2.66
C CYS A 28 -24.11 -22.47 2.95
N GLU A 29 -24.52 -22.33 4.21
CA GLU A 29 -25.94 -22.27 4.64
C GLU A 29 -26.72 -21.11 3.96
N SER A 30 -26.04 -20.01 3.62
CA SER A 30 -26.62 -18.83 2.96
C SER A 30 -26.53 -18.86 1.42
N GLY A 31 -26.16 -20.02 0.84
CA GLY A 31 -25.89 -20.18 -0.58
C GLY A 31 -24.47 -19.74 -1.00
N PRO A 32 -24.08 -20.10 -2.23
CA PRO A 32 -22.74 -19.82 -2.73
C PRO A 32 -22.53 -18.32 -2.91
N ARG A 33 -21.35 -17.85 -2.50
CA ARG A 33 -20.85 -16.49 -2.81
C ARG A 33 -19.86 -16.61 -3.96
N GLU A 34 -20.38 -16.68 -5.17
CA GLU A 34 -19.63 -16.97 -6.37
C GLU A 34 -18.74 -15.80 -6.78
N GLN A 35 -17.49 -16.09 -7.07
CA GLN A 35 -16.54 -15.18 -7.65
C GLN A 35 -15.81 -15.88 -8.79
N THR A 36 -15.85 -15.27 -9.97
CA THR A 36 -15.06 -15.71 -11.11
C THR A 36 -13.57 -15.51 -10.85
N VAL A 37 -12.78 -16.55 -11.07
CA VAL A 37 -11.33 -16.55 -10.97
C VAL A 37 -10.72 -17.09 -12.24
N TRP A 38 -9.50 -16.69 -12.55
CA TRP A 38 -8.78 -17.15 -13.72
C TRP A 38 -7.67 -18.11 -13.31
N LEU A 39 -7.68 -19.31 -13.87
CA LEU A 39 -6.63 -20.30 -13.66
C LEU A 39 -5.61 -20.25 -14.79
N SER A 40 -4.38 -20.58 -14.48
CA SER A 40 -3.29 -20.64 -15.44
C SER A 40 -2.52 -21.95 -15.33
N ASP A 41 -2.21 -22.52 -16.47
CA ASP A 41 -1.46 -23.79 -16.59
C ASP A 41 0.05 -23.64 -16.32
N SER A 42 0.52 -22.42 -16.00
CA SER A 42 1.95 -22.14 -15.79
C SER A 42 2.56 -22.82 -14.54
N THR A 43 1.74 -23.53 -13.76
CA THR A 43 2.11 -24.08 -12.44
C THR A 43 2.42 -25.58 -12.44
N ARG A 44 2.28 -26.28 -13.57
CA ARG A 44 2.27 -27.76 -13.57
C ARG A 44 3.56 -28.43 -13.14
N GLU A 45 4.73 -27.81 -13.33
CA GLU A 45 5.98 -28.53 -13.07
C GLU A 45 6.62 -28.25 -11.70
N GLN A 46 6.33 -27.14 -11.03
CA GLN A 46 7.03 -26.79 -9.76
C GLN A 46 6.18 -26.00 -8.73
N GLY A 47 4.88 -25.81 -8.93
CA GLY A 47 4.02 -25.03 -8.04
C GLY A 47 4.40 -23.54 -7.97
N THR A 48 5.12 -23.01 -8.94
CA THR A 48 5.60 -21.64 -9.02
C THR A 48 5.16 -20.96 -10.31
N THR A 49 4.64 -19.75 -10.19
CA THR A 49 4.18 -18.96 -11.33
C THR A 49 5.31 -18.04 -11.78
N ARG A 50 6.05 -18.44 -12.82
CA ARG A 50 7.21 -17.66 -13.32
C ARG A 50 6.83 -16.40 -14.10
N GLN A 51 5.57 -16.24 -14.45
CA GLN A 51 5.09 -15.17 -15.33
C GLN A 51 3.71 -14.70 -14.89
N CYS A 52 3.50 -13.38 -14.87
CA CYS A 52 2.18 -12.83 -14.63
C CYS A 52 1.22 -13.21 -15.76
N ILE A 53 0.06 -13.79 -15.44
CA ILE A 53 -0.95 -14.22 -16.41
C ILE A 53 -1.57 -13.05 -17.18
N VAL A 54 -1.61 -11.86 -16.55
CA VAL A 54 -2.25 -10.68 -17.14
C VAL A 54 -1.31 -9.93 -18.09
N CYS A 55 -0.06 -9.66 -17.66
CA CYS A 55 0.86 -8.85 -18.46
C CYS A 55 2.06 -9.60 -19.01
N ALA A 56 2.12 -10.92 -18.83
CA ALA A 56 3.21 -11.81 -19.26
C ALA A 56 4.62 -11.42 -18.76
N LYS A 57 4.72 -10.47 -17.82
CA LYS A 57 5.99 -10.05 -17.24
C LYS A 57 6.59 -11.17 -16.40
N ARG A 58 7.85 -11.50 -16.67
CA ARG A 58 8.63 -12.40 -15.81
C ARG A 58 9.30 -11.60 -14.72
N GLU A 59 9.05 -11.97 -13.48
CA GLU A 59 9.76 -11.42 -12.33
C GLU A 59 10.54 -12.53 -11.63
N SER A 60 11.74 -12.19 -11.21
CA SER A 60 12.53 -13.06 -10.34
C SER A 60 12.62 -12.38 -8.97
N PRO A 61 12.19 -13.02 -7.90
CA PRO A 61 11.51 -14.32 -7.83
C PRO A 61 10.02 -14.18 -8.16
N ASP A 62 9.30 -15.28 -8.29
CA ASP A 62 7.91 -15.42 -8.74
C ASP A 62 6.95 -14.25 -8.46
N PRO A 63 6.02 -13.89 -9.40
CA PRO A 63 4.95 -12.91 -9.16
C PRO A 63 3.99 -13.35 -8.04
N VAL A 64 3.77 -14.65 -7.88
CA VAL A 64 3.05 -15.20 -6.72
C VAL A 64 4.08 -15.76 -5.74
N ARG A 65 4.16 -15.16 -4.57
CA ARG A 65 5.14 -15.55 -3.55
C ARG A 65 4.45 -16.20 -2.37
N ARG A 66 5.05 -17.28 -1.88
CA ARG A 66 4.70 -17.82 -0.58
C ARG A 66 4.92 -16.73 0.47
N PHE A 67 3.92 -16.48 1.30
CA PHE A 67 4.08 -15.59 2.45
C PHE A 67 5.06 -16.27 3.43
N VAL A 68 6.26 -15.73 3.49
CA VAL A 68 7.26 -16.14 4.49
C VAL A 68 7.43 -14.95 5.42
N ALA A 69 6.83 -15.05 6.59
CA ALA A 69 7.10 -14.11 7.66
C ALA A 69 8.49 -14.40 8.24
N GLY A 70 9.33 -13.37 8.33
CA GLY A 70 10.53 -13.44 9.20
C GLY A 70 10.10 -13.65 10.65
N ALA A 71 11.01 -14.12 11.52
CA ALA A 71 10.70 -14.37 12.93
C ALA A 71 10.10 -13.14 13.65
N ASP A 72 10.50 -11.94 13.23
CA ASP A 72 10.07 -10.67 13.84
C ASP A 72 8.64 -10.24 13.45
N ALA A 73 8.15 -10.67 12.27
CA ALA A 73 6.84 -10.24 11.78
C ALA A 73 5.67 -10.77 12.63
N PRO A 74 5.58 -12.06 13.01
CA PRO A 74 4.55 -12.55 13.92
C PRO A 74 4.61 -11.84 15.28
N VAL A 75 5.81 -11.61 15.80
CA VAL A 75 6.00 -10.96 17.10
C VAL A 75 5.53 -9.51 17.03
N SER A 76 5.79 -8.79 15.92
CA SER A 76 5.32 -7.42 15.75
C SER A 76 3.80 -7.32 15.67
N VAL A 77 3.13 -8.27 15.00
CA VAL A 77 1.66 -8.32 14.92
C VAL A 77 1.07 -8.56 16.31
N ILE A 78 1.55 -9.58 17.02
CA ILE A 78 1.08 -9.91 18.37
C ILE A 78 1.33 -8.74 19.34
N ALA A 79 2.51 -8.13 19.30
CA ALA A 79 2.85 -7.00 20.16
C ALA A 79 1.96 -5.77 19.88
N THR A 80 1.63 -5.52 18.60
CA THR A 80 0.74 -4.45 18.20
C THR A 80 -0.68 -4.69 18.72
N ASP A 81 -1.20 -5.88 18.55
CA ASP A 81 -2.52 -6.27 19.03
C ASP A 81 -2.62 -6.18 20.56
N LEU A 82 -1.66 -6.77 21.26
CA LEU A 82 -1.57 -6.65 22.71
C LEU A 82 -1.49 -5.21 23.19
N TYR A 83 -0.73 -4.35 22.49
CA TYR A 83 -0.62 -2.94 22.85
C TYR A 83 -1.97 -2.21 22.68
N GLN A 84 -2.72 -2.53 21.66
CA GLN A 84 -4.04 -1.92 21.40
C GLN A 84 -5.08 -2.35 22.43
N GLU A 85 -5.03 -3.61 22.88
CA GLU A 85 -5.94 -4.18 23.89
C GLU A 85 -5.59 -3.75 25.32
N LEU A 86 -4.39 -3.22 25.58
CA LEU A 86 -4.04 -2.71 26.89
C LEU A 86 -4.97 -1.55 27.30
N PRO A 87 -5.49 -1.52 28.52
CA PRO A 87 -6.26 -0.38 28.99
C PRO A 87 -5.37 0.87 29.08
N PRO A 88 -5.91 2.07 28.81
CA PRO A 88 -5.17 3.29 28.99
C PRO A 88 -4.70 3.44 30.45
N SER A 89 -3.55 4.09 30.65
CA SER A 89 -3.00 4.30 31.98
C SER A 89 -3.94 5.17 32.83
N ARG A 90 -4.28 4.69 34.03
CA ARG A 90 -5.20 5.37 34.95
C ARG A 90 -4.61 6.62 35.63
N LYS A 91 -3.32 6.88 35.49
CA LYS A 91 -2.64 8.00 36.16
C LYS A 91 -2.28 9.10 35.19
N GLN A 92 -2.91 10.27 35.32
CA GLN A 92 -2.51 11.59 34.80
C GLN A 92 -2.12 11.72 33.33
N ASN A 93 -2.44 10.73 32.51
CA ASN A 93 -2.03 10.68 31.09
C ASN A 93 -3.21 10.90 30.12
N GLU A 94 -4.27 11.56 30.57
CA GLU A 94 -5.31 12.09 29.69
C GLU A 94 -4.65 13.14 28.78
N GLY A 95 -4.42 12.78 27.52
CA GLY A 95 -3.74 13.62 26.54
C GLY A 95 -2.42 13.04 26.00
N MET A 96 -1.84 12.02 26.62
CA MET A 96 -0.66 11.36 26.04
C MET A 96 -1.03 10.47 24.84
N ASN A 97 -0.20 10.52 23.81
CA ASN A 97 -0.30 9.63 22.67
C ASN A 97 -0.38 8.17 23.12
N GLY A 98 -1.29 7.38 22.51
CA GLY A 98 -1.52 6.01 22.91
C GLY A 98 -2.16 5.83 24.32
N GLY A 99 -2.70 6.87 24.94
CA GLY A 99 -3.34 6.79 26.27
C GLY A 99 -2.35 6.39 27.39
N GLY A 100 -1.07 6.66 27.21
CA GLY A 100 -0.02 6.32 28.18
C GLY A 100 0.21 4.82 28.35
N ARG A 101 -0.23 3.99 27.40
CA ARG A 101 0.04 2.54 27.38
C ARG A 101 1.53 2.28 27.27
N LYS A 102 2.00 1.24 27.93
CA LYS A 102 3.39 0.78 27.88
C LYS A 102 3.43 -0.73 27.69
N LEU A 103 4.18 -1.20 26.71
CA LEU A 103 4.46 -2.59 26.49
C LEU A 103 5.96 -2.84 26.79
N LEU A 104 6.25 -3.84 27.59
CA LEU A 104 7.62 -4.30 27.85
C LEU A 104 7.78 -5.65 27.19
N ALA A 105 8.80 -5.77 26.35
CA ALA A 105 9.21 -7.01 25.72
C ALA A 105 10.62 -7.38 26.20
N PHE A 106 10.84 -8.64 26.47
CA PHE A 106 12.12 -9.18 26.89
C PHE A 106 12.65 -10.14 25.83
N SER A 107 13.94 -10.06 25.56
CA SER A 107 14.67 -10.98 24.70
C SER A 107 15.90 -11.48 25.48
N ASP A 108 16.30 -12.69 25.24
CA ASP A 108 17.52 -13.32 25.76
C ASP A 108 18.79 -12.73 25.13
N SER A 109 18.65 -12.11 23.96
CA SER A 109 19.73 -11.44 23.25
C SER A 109 19.64 -9.92 23.41
N ARG A 110 20.71 -9.30 23.91
CA ARG A 110 20.81 -7.82 23.98
C ARG A 110 20.71 -7.14 22.62
N GLN A 111 21.26 -7.79 21.59
CA GLN A 111 21.28 -7.27 20.24
C GLN A 111 19.88 -7.30 19.62
N GLU A 112 19.14 -8.39 19.81
CA GLU A 112 17.75 -8.51 19.37
C GLU A 112 16.84 -7.53 20.12
N ALA A 113 16.99 -7.41 21.45
CA ALA A 113 16.22 -6.43 22.23
C ALA A 113 16.45 -4.98 21.76
N ALA A 114 17.69 -4.62 21.45
CA ALA A 114 18.03 -3.29 20.95
C ALA A 114 17.47 -3.02 19.54
N PHE A 115 17.37 -4.06 18.71
CA PHE A 115 16.79 -3.96 17.35
C PHE A 115 15.26 -3.94 17.39
N PHE A 116 14.66 -4.75 18.28
CA PHE A 116 13.23 -5.02 18.26
C PHE A 116 12.38 -3.79 18.62
N ALA A 117 12.77 -2.98 19.60
CA ALA A 117 12.02 -1.80 19.98
C ALA A 117 11.92 -0.75 18.86
N PRO A 118 13.00 -0.31 18.18
CA PRO A 118 12.92 0.56 17.02
C PRO A 118 12.19 -0.06 15.83
N TYR A 119 12.27 -1.38 15.66
CA TYR A 119 11.56 -2.10 14.61
C TYR A 119 10.05 -2.05 14.84
N LEU A 120 9.58 -2.35 16.07
CA LEU A 120 8.16 -2.27 16.43
C LEU A 120 7.63 -0.86 16.25
N ASP A 121 8.35 0.15 16.76
CA ASP A 121 7.93 1.54 16.67
C ASP A 121 7.74 1.96 15.21
N ARG A 122 8.72 1.70 14.36
CA ARG A 122 8.63 2.03 12.93
C ARG A 122 7.51 1.27 12.22
N THR A 123 7.34 -0.02 12.53
CA THR A 123 6.34 -0.86 11.89
C THR A 123 4.93 -0.43 12.30
N TYR A 124 4.74 -0.17 13.59
CA TYR A 124 3.49 0.32 14.13
C TYR A 124 3.13 1.69 13.54
N ASN A 125 4.05 2.65 13.58
CA ASN A 125 3.81 4.00 13.07
C ASN A 125 3.45 3.97 11.58
N ARG A 126 4.17 3.20 10.75
CA ARG A 126 3.84 3.04 9.33
C ARG A 126 2.47 2.41 9.11
N ALA A 127 2.10 1.41 9.89
CA ALA A 127 0.80 0.77 9.78
C ALA A 127 -0.33 1.75 10.13
N VAL A 128 -0.18 2.52 11.21
CA VAL A 128 -1.15 3.55 11.60
C VAL A 128 -1.24 4.66 10.55
N GLN A 129 -0.12 5.18 10.06
CA GLN A 129 -0.09 6.20 9.01
C GLN A 129 -0.85 5.75 7.76
N ARG A 130 -0.60 4.54 7.26
CA ARG A 130 -1.31 3.98 6.11
C ARG A 130 -2.79 3.77 6.38
N ARG A 131 -3.14 3.31 7.57
CA ARG A 131 -4.55 3.20 7.99
C ARG A 131 -5.25 4.56 7.96
N LEU A 132 -4.62 5.60 8.48
CA LEU A 132 -5.15 6.96 8.47
C LEU A 132 -5.31 7.50 7.05
N ILE A 133 -4.31 7.28 6.18
CA ILE A 133 -4.39 7.65 4.76
C ILE A 133 -5.55 6.92 4.08
N TYR A 134 -5.70 5.62 4.29
CA TYR A 134 -6.79 4.84 3.73
C TYR A 134 -8.17 5.30 4.23
N GLN A 135 -8.29 5.57 5.53
CA GLN A 135 -9.53 6.13 6.10
C GLN A 135 -9.83 7.53 5.54
N ALA A 136 -8.81 8.35 5.36
CA ALA A 136 -8.95 9.66 4.72
C ALA A 136 -9.47 9.54 3.29
N LEU A 137 -8.91 8.63 2.49
CA LEU A 137 -9.33 8.35 1.12
C LEU A 137 -10.80 7.93 1.05
N ASN A 138 -11.24 7.02 1.92
CA ASN A 138 -12.64 6.58 1.96
C ASN A 138 -13.62 7.72 2.26
N GLY A 139 -13.19 8.73 2.97
CA GLY A 139 -14.00 9.93 3.26
C GLY A 139 -14.25 10.84 2.05
N PHE A 140 -13.63 10.60 0.90
CA PHE A 140 -13.89 11.32 -0.35
C PHE A 140 -14.94 10.65 -1.25
N GLU A 141 -15.60 9.57 -0.78
CA GLU A 141 -16.73 8.91 -1.45
C GLU A 141 -16.47 8.55 -2.92
N GLY A 142 -15.31 7.98 -3.20
CA GLY A 142 -14.88 7.57 -4.54
C GLY A 142 -14.34 8.69 -5.44
N ARG A 143 -14.31 9.94 -4.95
CA ARG A 143 -13.62 11.03 -5.64
C ARG A 143 -12.12 10.95 -5.39
N SER A 144 -11.33 11.26 -6.41
CA SER A 144 -9.86 11.33 -6.28
C SER A 144 -9.45 12.68 -5.67
N PRO A 145 -8.98 12.73 -4.42
CA PRO A 145 -8.52 13.95 -3.81
C PRO A 145 -7.17 14.40 -4.39
N LEU A 146 -6.89 15.68 -4.33
CA LEU A 146 -5.53 16.19 -4.46
C LEU A 146 -4.71 15.79 -3.24
N SER A 147 -3.40 15.66 -3.41
CA SER A 147 -2.47 15.29 -2.33
C SER A 147 -2.55 16.25 -1.13
N GLU A 148 -2.79 17.53 -1.37
CA GLU A 148 -2.93 18.53 -0.30
C GLU A 148 -4.24 18.35 0.50
N ASP A 149 -5.36 18.08 -0.19
CA ASP A 149 -6.64 17.83 0.48
C ASP A 149 -6.60 16.53 1.27
N LEU A 150 -5.93 15.50 0.73
CA LEU A 150 -5.69 14.25 1.43
C LEU A 150 -4.85 14.48 2.68
N SER A 151 -3.76 15.23 2.60
CA SER A 151 -2.88 15.54 3.73
C SER A 151 -3.62 16.26 4.85
N ARG A 152 -4.47 17.23 4.50
CA ARG A 152 -5.31 17.96 5.46
C ARG A 152 -6.26 17.00 6.19
N ARG A 153 -6.90 16.08 5.46
CA ARG A 153 -7.81 15.12 6.08
C ARG A 153 -7.08 14.08 6.94
N VAL A 154 -5.92 13.61 6.50
CA VAL A 154 -5.04 12.73 7.29
C VAL A 154 -4.64 13.38 8.60
N ARG A 155 -4.24 14.66 8.58
CA ARG A 155 -3.93 15.44 9.77
C ARG A 155 -5.08 15.45 10.76
N LEU A 156 -6.29 15.81 10.29
CA LEU A 156 -7.48 15.88 11.16
C LEU A 156 -7.79 14.52 11.81
N LEU A 157 -7.72 13.42 11.05
CA LEU A 157 -7.93 12.07 11.60
C LEU A 157 -6.84 11.67 12.60
N ALA A 158 -5.58 12.06 12.36
CA ALA A 158 -4.48 11.77 13.27
C ALA A 158 -4.60 12.55 14.59
N GLU A 159 -5.07 13.78 14.54
CA GLU A 159 -5.36 14.62 15.72
C GLU A 159 -6.60 14.11 16.48
N GLU A 160 -7.67 13.73 15.79
CA GLU A 160 -8.87 13.15 16.38
C GLU A 160 -8.59 11.84 17.11
N THR A 161 -7.77 10.98 16.51
CA THR A 161 -7.35 9.71 17.12
C THR A 161 -6.24 9.85 18.16
N ARG A 162 -5.77 11.07 18.44
CA ARG A 162 -4.66 11.34 19.34
C ARG A 162 -3.36 10.64 18.95
N PHE A 163 -3.20 10.29 17.69
CA PHE A 163 -1.93 9.80 17.15
C PHE A 163 -0.93 10.95 16.98
N LEU A 164 -1.43 12.13 16.60
CA LEU A 164 -0.70 13.39 16.67
C LEU A 164 -1.28 14.27 17.76
N ASP A 165 -0.43 15.09 18.34
CA ASP A 165 -0.81 16.08 19.36
C ASP A 165 -1.60 17.22 18.70
N PRO A 166 -2.90 17.41 19.02
CA PRO A 166 -3.72 18.43 18.38
C PRO A 166 -3.31 19.87 18.73
N GLU A 167 -2.45 20.07 19.74
CA GLU A 167 -1.96 21.38 20.15
C GLU A 167 -0.76 21.84 19.30
N ARG A 168 -0.24 20.96 18.40
CA ARG A 168 0.89 21.26 17.52
C ARG A 168 0.43 21.44 16.08
N ASP A 169 1.21 22.20 15.31
CA ASP A 169 1.04 22.21 13.86
C ASP A 169 1.64 20.94 13.25
N ASN A 170 0.75 20.03 12.85
CA ASN A 170 1.09 18.74 12.30
C ASN A 170 1.00 18.73 10.76
N SER A 171 0.89 19.90 10.12
CA SER A 171 0.65 19.98 8.67
C SER A 171 1.81 19.40 7.85
N ALA A 172 3.05 19.73 8.21
CA ALA A 172 4.24 19.21 7.54
C ALA A 172 4.39 17.69 7.71
N GLU A 173 4.06 17.17 8.89
CA GLU A 173 4.15 15.73 9.17
C GLU A 173 3.13 14.94 8.35
N ALA A 174 1.88 15.38 8.29
CA ALA A 174 0.84 14.74 7.49
C ALA A 174 1.16 14.79 5.98
N ARG A 175 1.71 15.90 5.47
CA ARG A 175 2.19 16.00 4.10
C ARG A 175 3.33 15.02 3.83
N THR A 176 4.26 14.90 4.76
CA THR A 176 5.37 13.94 4.67
C THR A 176 4.85 12.51 4.56
N TRP A 177 3.88 12.11 5.37
CA TRP A 177 3.30 10.76 5.29
C TRP A 177 2.63 10.49 3.96
N VAL A 178 1.85 11.44 3.45
CA VAL A 178 1.20 11.31 2.14
C VAL A 178 2.23 11.23 1.02
N MET A 179 3.28 12.07 1.06
CA MET A 179 4.36 12.01 0.06
C MET A 179 5.14 10.71 0.14
N GLN A 180 5.46 10.23 1.33
CA GLN A 180 6.12 8.93 1.51
C GLN A 180 5.28 7.79 0.92
N GLU A 181 3.96 7.82 1.09
CA GLU A 181 3.08 6.81 0.50
C GLU A 181 2.94 6.98 -1.02
N ILE A 182 2.87 8.21 -1.54
CA ILE A 182 2.89 8.49 -2.99
C ILE A 182 4.17 7.94 -3.62
N LEU A 183 5.32 8.11 -2.98
CA LEU A 183 6.61 7.64 -3.46
C LEU A 183 6.86 6.15 -3.19
N ALA A 184 6.05 5.53 -2.32
CA ALA A 184 6.23 4.14 -1.97
C ALA A 184 5.94 3.22 -3.16
N MET A 185 6.97 2.53 -3.65
CA MET A 185 6.87 1.54 -4.72
C MET A 185 6.90 0.10 -4.18
N ASP A 186 6.78 -0.06 -2.86
CA ASP A 186 6.78 -1.37 -2.24
C ASP A 186 5.47 -2.10 -2.52
N ARG A 187 5.54 -3.09 -3.38
CA ARG A 187 4.39 -3.90 -3.81
C ARG A 187 3.76 -4.73 -2.71
N ARG A 188 4.39 -4.83 -1.55
CA ARG A 188 3.92 -5.68 -0.45
C ARG A 188 3.26 -4.90 0.67
N GLN A 189 3.60 -3.65 0.81
CA GLN A 189 3.22 -2.86 1.97
C GLN A 189 2.54 -1.54 1.64
N SER A 190 2.84 -0.91 0.48
CA SER A 190 2.17 0.33 0.10
C SER A 190 0.70 0.11 -0.23
N LEU A 191 -0.13 1.12 -0.05
CA LEU A 191 -1.56 1.07 -0.39
C LEU A 191 -1.77 0.76 -1.87
N GLU A 192 -0.93 1.29 -2.75
CA GLU A 192 -0.98 0.98 -4.18
C GLU A 192 -0.52 -0.46 -4.47
N GLY A 193 0.56 -0.90 -3.84
CA GLY A 193 1.10 -2.25 -4.03
C GLY A 193 0.17 -3.35 -3.52
N THR A 194 -0.64 -3.06 -2.52
CA THR A 194 -1.68 -3.96 -1.99
C THR A 194 -3.04 -3.81 -2.68
N GLY A 195 -3.16 -2.90 -3.67
CA GLY A 195 -4.40 -2.68 -4.41
C GLY A 195 -5.47 -1.91 -3.65
N MET A 196 -5.14 -1.31 -2.51
CA MET A 196 -6.09 -0.54 -1.69
C MET A 196 -6.28 0.89 -2.18
N ALA A 197 -5.33 1.44 -2.94
CA ALA A 197 -5.39 2.73 -3.57
C ALA A 197 -4.68 2.72 -4.92
N ARG A 198 -4.98 3.67 -5.77
CA ARG A 198 -4.25 3.94 -7.01
C ARG A 198 -3.79 5.39 -7.01
N ILE A 199 -2.55 5.60 -7.39
CA ILE A 199 -1.98 6.92 -7.58
C ILE A 199 -1.94 7.20 -9.08
N SER A 200 -2.65 8.23 -9.52
CA SER A 200 -2.75 8.62 -10.92
C SER A 200 -2.48 10.11 -11.09
N LEU A 201 -2.06 10.47 -12.29
CA LEU A 201 -1.91 11.86 -12.67
C LEU A 201 -3.30 12.49 -12.88
N LEU A 202 -3.53 13.66 -12.28
CA LEU A 202 -4.72 14.43 -12.57
C LEU A 202 -4.46 15.25 -13.84
N LEU A 203 -5.08 14.83 -14.93
CA LEU A 203 -4.97 15.51 -16.21
C LEU A 203 -6.01 16.64 -16.33
N PRO A 204 -5.67 17.77 -16.92
CA PRO A 204 -6.64 18.82 -17.18
C PRO A 204 -7.78 18.31 -18.09
N PRO A 205 -9.03 18.75 -17.89
CA PRO A 205 -10.17 18.31 -18.69
C PRO A 205 -10.08 18.75 -20.16
N ASP A 206 -9.32 19.79 -20.43
CA ASP A 206 -9.07 20.36 -21.74
C ASP A 206 -7.73 19.88 -22.36
N LEU A 207 -7.17 18.79 -21.85
CA LEU A 207 -5.94 18.22 -22.37
C LEU A 207 -6.08 17.91 -23.86
N ALA A 208 -5.30 18.59 -24.68
CA ALA A 208 -5.23 18.34 -26.12
C ALA A 208 -4.03 17.47 -26.47
N LEU A 209 -4.18 16.66 -27.53
CA LEU A 209 -3.09 15.86 -28.07
C LEU A 209 -2.04 16.79 -28.73
N PRO A 210 -0.77 16.81 -28.27
CA PRO A 210 0.26 17.63 -28.90
C PRO A 210 0.49 17.22 -30.36
N PRO A 211 0.69 18.16 -31.27
CA PRO A 211 0.90 17.87 -32.70
C PRO A 211 2.08 16.95 -32.97
N ALA A 212 3.13 17.03 -32.15
CA ALA A 212 4.28 16.15 -32.24
C ALA A 212 3.93 14.69 -31.92
N VAL A 213 3.04 14.46 -30.95
CA VAL A 213 2.58 13.13 -30.54
C VAL A 213 1.58 12.57 -31.56
N ALA A 214 0.69 13.42 -32.09
CA ALA A 214 -0.23 13.06 -33.15
C ALA A 214 0.50 12.58 -34.42
N LYS A 215 1.65 13.19 -34.75
CA LYS A 215 2.50 12.76 -35.90
C LYS A 215 3.10 11.37 -35.70
N LEU A 216 3.20 10.87 -34.47
CA LEU A 216 3.65 9.52 -34.17
C LEU A 216 2.52 8.49 -34.22
N GLY A 217 1.29 8.92 -34.56
CA GLY A 217 0.12 8.06 -34.69
C GLY A 217 -0.62 7.76 -33.40
N PHE A 218 -0.28 8.44 -32.29
CA PHE A 218 -1.01 8.29 -31.03
C PHE A 218 -2.36 9.01 -31.09
N ASP A 219 -3.36 8.43 -30.47
CA ASP A 219 -4.61 9.10 -30.11
C ASP A 219 -4.52 9.72 -28.70
N LEU A 220 -5.59 10.42 -28.28
CA LEU A 220 -5.61 11.09 -26.97
C LEU A 220 -5.56 10.09 -25.81
N SER A 221 -6.20 8.94 -25.93
CA SER A 221 -6.23 7.91 -24.88
C SER A 221 -4.87 7.24 -24.71
N GLU A 222 -4.18 6.96 -25.80
CA GLU A 222 -2.81 6.45 -25.80
C GLU A 222 -1.83 7.48 -25.23
N TYR A 223 -2.05 8.76 -25.52
CA TYR A 223 -1.24 9.84 -24.93
C TYR A 223 -1.47 9.95 -23.41
N GLN A 224 -2.70 9.84 -22.94
CA GLN A 224 -2.98 9.81 -21.49
C GLN A 224 -2.32 8.63 -20.80
N LEU A 225 -2.38 7.45 -21.42
CA LEU A 225 -1.69 6.26 -20.90
C LEU A 225 -0.17 6.45 -20.87
N LEU A 226 0.42 7.08 -21.89
CA LEU A 226 1.83 7.41 -21.93
C LEU A 226 2.22 8.33 -20.77
N LEU A 227 1.40 9.37 -20.50
CA LEU A 227 1.63 10.27 -19.37
C LEU A 227 1.56 9.54 -18.02
N ASP A 228 0.60 8.63 -17.82
CA ASP A 228 0.52 7.79 -16.62
C ASP A 228 1.75 6.90 -16.44
N VAL A 229 2.26 6.32 -17.52
CA VAL A 229 3.50 5.49 -17.49
C VAL A 229 4.71 6.36 -17.15
N LEU A 230 4.86 7.51 -17.78
CA LEU A 230 5.96 8.44 -17.50
C LEU A 230 5.90 8.95 -16.06
N PHE A 231 4.72 9.31 -15.57
CA PHE A 231 4.52 9.69 -14.18
C PHE A 231 4.92 8.57 -13.21
N SER A 232 4.49 7.33 -13.48
CA SER A 232 4.88 6.18 -12.67
C SER A 232 6.39 5.98 -12.61
N ILE A 233 7.09 6.19 -13.72
CA ILE A 233 8.55 6.07 -13.79
C ILE A 233 9.22 7.19 -12.99
N THR A 234 8.84 8.46 -13.21
CA THR A 234 9.41 9.62 -12.51
C THR A 234 9.15 9.55 -11.01
N ARG A 235 7.93 9.17 -10.61
CA ARG A 235 7.57 8.93 -9.23
C ARG A 235 8.43 7.83 -8.60
N GLY A 236 8.62 6.72 -9.32
CA GLY A 236 9.47 5.61 -8.87
C GLY A 236 10.94 5.98 -8.69
N GLN A 237 11.41 7.06 -9.30
CA GLN A 237 12.75 7.62 -9.11
C GLN A 237 12.79 8.75 -8.06
N GLY A 238 11.67 9.07 -7.41
CA GLY A 238 11.58 10.20 -6.50
C GLY A 238 11.60 11.56 -7.19
N ALA A 239 11.47 11.59 -8.53
CA ALA A 239 11.55 12.81 -9.35
C ALA A 239 10.17 13.48 -9.46
N VAL A 240 9.57 13.80 -8.34
CA VAL A 240 8.30 14.52 -8.23
C VAL A 240 8.48 15.73 -7.31
N GLU A 241 7.74 16.79 -7.58
CA GLU A 241 7.75 17.95 -6.72
C GLU A 241 7.13 17.60 -5.35
N PRO A 242 7.80 17.88 -4.23
CA PRO A 242 7.25 17.61 -2.92
C PRO A 242 6.12 18.57 -2.58
N LEU A 243 5.23 18.15 -1.70
CA LEU A 243 4.30 19.06 -1.05
C LEU A 243 5.06 20.10 -0.21
N GLN A 244 4.42 21.22 0.03
CA GLN A 244 4.99 22.30 0.84
C GLN A 244 5.48 21.76 2.20
N ASP A 245 6.60 22.26 2.68
CA ASP A 245 7.23 21.91 3.98
C ASP A 245 7.69 20.44 4.11
N VAL A 246 7.71 19.67 3.03
CA VAL A 246 8.30 18.33 3.02
C VAL A 246 9.80 18.42 2.73
N ASP A 247 10.63 17.81 3.59
CA ASP A 247 12.08 17.84 3.41
C ASP A 247 12.53 16.95 2.23
N LEU A 248 13.17 17.55 1.26
CA LEU A 248 13.78 16.85 0.11
C LEU A 248 14.88 15.85 0.50
N LYS A 249 15.43 15.97 1.72
CA LYS A 249 16.40 15.02 2.25
C LYS A 249 15.75 13.77 2.86
N ASP A 250 14.41 13.72 2.92
CA ASP A 250 13.72 12.52 3.39
C ASP A 250 14.13 11.31 2.54
N GLU A 251 14.31 10.18 3.19
CA GLU A 251 14.73 8.92 2.56
C GLU A 251 13.81 8.51 1.40
N ALA A 252 12.53 8.92 1.43
CA ALA A 252 11.56 8.64 0.37
C ALA A 252 11.95 9.22 -0.98
N PHE A 253 12.72 10.35 -1.00
CA PHE A 253 13.23 10.96 -2.23
C PHE A 253 14.56 10.40 -2.67
N SER A 254 15.17 9.50 -1.92
CA SER A 254 16.45 8.89 -2.28
C SER A 254 16.30 8.04 -3.54
N PRO A 255 17.20 8.23 -4.56
CA PRO A 255 17.15 7.47 -5.79
C PRO A 255 17.27 5.97 -5.49
N ARG A 256 16.36 5.16 -6.00
CA ARG A 256 16.40 3.70 -5.80
C ARG A 256 17.49 3.02 -6.61
N ASN A 257 17.92 3.64 -7.68
CA ASN A 257 19.07 3.18 -8.45
C ASN A 257 20.34 3.82 -7.91
N ARG A 258 21.10 3.06 -7.12
CA ARG A 258 22.38 3.50 -6.54
C ARG A 258 23.44 3.92 -7.58
N SER A 259 23.25 3.61 -8.87
CA SER A 259 24.12 4.03 -9.96
C SER A 259 24.04 5.53 -10.25
N PHE A 260 22.95 6.19 -9.83
CA PHE A 260 22.79 7.64 -9.93
C PHE A 260 22.86 8.23 -8.52
N GLY A 261 24.03 8.13 -7.90
CA GLY A 261 24.28 8.84 -6.64
C GLY A 261 24.07 10.33 -6.84
N VAL A 262 23.22 10.94 -6.04
CA VAL A 262 23.14 12.40 -5.93
C VAL A 262 24.52 12.87 -5.44
N ARG A 263 25.21 13.65 -6.25
CA ARG A 263 26.42 14.35 -5.86
C ARG A 263 26.09 15.61 -5.10
#